data_a91687ffb4a926529c506c3a08a14574
#
_entry.id   a91687ffb4a926529c506c3a08a14574
#
_cell.length_a   1.000
_cell.length_b   1.000
_cell.length_c   1.000
_cell.angle_alpha   90.00
_cell.angle_beta   90.00
_cell.angle_gamma   90.00
#
_symmetry.space_group_name_H-M   'P 1'
#
loop_
_entity.id
_entity.type
_entity.pdbx_description
1 polymer ?
#
loop_
_entity_poly.entity_id
_entity_poly.type
_entity_poly.pdbx_seq_one_letter_code
_entity_poly.pdbx_strand_id
1 'polypeptide(L)'
;MRINKIQLHNFRNFSDTSFEFPSQFTVVIGENRRGKSSLLQGIRLAAGTFLLGLDEPPRLHIQKEDVRRIDVGQRFVPQRDCFFHAWGELNNQHLEWKRTLAREGGRTDYKEAYPLIELAENLNNRVNQRLENSVDMPVFCFFSTARLWSESKQRIDLKKKGSKIKDGYGKCLDIKSDRITSLQWIKANYYKQLKGKDTEGFITGSSQSNNNLCTELERTGMGRRLG
;
A
#
# COMPACT_ATOMS: atom_id res chain seq x y z
N MET A 1 10.52 5.11 3.66
CA MET A 1 10.52 5.41 2.20
C MET A 1 9.83 6.73 1.97
N ARG A 2 10.41 7.61 1.18
CA ARG A 2 9.84 8.91 0.79
C ARG A 2 9.90 9.05 -0.72
N ILE A 3 8.81 9.51 -1.33
CA ILE A 3 8.76 9.87 -2.74
C ILE A 3 8.88 11.39 -2.82
N ASN A 4 9.92 11.90 -3.48
CA ASN A 4 10.20 13.33 -3.60
C ASN A 4 9.62 13.92 -4.88
N LYS A 5 9.54 13.09 -5.95
CA LYS A 5 9.03 13.49 -7.25
C LYS A 5 8.39 12.30 -7.95
N ILE A 6 7.37 12.55 -8.76
CA ILE A 6 6.79 11.59 -9.68
C ILE A 6 6.45 12.25 -11.00
N GLN A 7 6.80 11.60 -12.10
CA GLN A 7 6.33 11.93 -13.46
C GLN A 7 5.32 10.87 -13.90
N LEU A 8 4.22 11.32 -14.46
CA LEU A 8 3.15 10.48 -15.00
C LEU A 8 3.01 10.78 -16.50
N HIS A 9 3.23 9.78 -17.34
CA HIS A 9 3.14 9.87 -18.79
C HIS A 9 2.05 8.97 -19.33
N ASN A 10 1.18 9.51 -20.16
CA ASN A 10 0.00 8.84 -20.72
C ASN A 10 -0.80 8.06 -19.66
N PHE A 11 -0.86 8.62 -18.45
CA PHE A 11 -1.45 8.00 -17.28
C PHE A 11 -2.76 8.71 -16.91
N ARG A 12 -3.89 8.04 -17.08
CA ARG A 12 -5.24 8.58 -16.80
C ARG A 12 -5.46 9.96 -17.47
N ASN A 13 -5.54 11.03 -16.68
CA ASN A 13 -5.76 12.39 -17.16
C ASN A 13 -4.46 13.09 -17.58
N PHE A 14 -3.30 12.52 -17.24
CA PHE A 14 -2.01 13.16 -17.48
C PHE A 14 -1.42 12.70 -18.81
N SER A 15 -1.07 13.66 -19.68
CA SER A 15 -0.30 13.38 -20.90
C SER A 15 1.17 13.18 -20.58
N ASP A 16 1.76 14.18 -19.92
CA ASP A 16 3.09 14.17 -19.34
C ASP A 16 3.15 15.25 -18.28
N THR A 17 3.22 14.84 -17.01
CA THR A 17 3.13 15.78 -15.90
C THR A 17 4.00 15.30 -14.76
N SER A 18 4.81 16.20 -14.21
CA SER A 18 5.64 15.96 -13.03
C SER A 18 5.06 16.66 -11.81
N PHE A 19 5.19 16.01 -10.67
CA PHE A 19 4.79 16.52 -9.36
C PHE A 19 5.95 16.37 -8.39
N GLU A 20 6.22 17.40 -7.62
CA GLU A 20 7.27 17.43 -6.59
C GLU A 20 6.65 17.51 -5.20
N PHE A 21 7.23 16.80 -4.24
CA PHE A 21 6.77 16.72 -2.86
C PHE A 21 7.90 17.16 -1.93
N PRO A 22 8.07 18.48 -1.74
CA PRO A 22 9.23 19.03 -1.00
C PRO A 22 9.15 18.77 0.51
N SER A 23 7.96 18.46 1.05
CA SER A 23 7.73 18.25 2.48
C SER A 23 7.28 16.82 2.80
N GLN A 24 7.37 16.44 4.08
CA GLN A 24 6.88 15.14 4.56
C GLN A 24 5.36 15.04 4.52
N PHE A 25 4.67 16.16 4.55
CA PHE A 25 3.22 16.24 4.47
C PHE A 25 2.82 17.10 3.28
N THR A 26 2.00 16.54 2.40
CA THR A 26 1.53 17.22 1.19
C THR A 26 0.01 17.13 1.09
N VAL A 27 -0.64 18.26 0.88
CA VAL A 27 -2.07 18.36 0.63
C VAL A 27 -2.32 18.65 -0.85
N VAL A 28 -3.10 17.80 -1.51
CA VAL A 28 -3.48 17.98 -2.91
C VAL A 28 -4.89 18.56 -2.98
N ILE A 29 -5.00 19.82 -3.37
CA ILE A 29 -6.26 20.56 -3.51
C ILE A 29 -6.58 20.81 -4.99
N GLY A 30 -7.81 21.01 -5.30
CA GLY A 30 -8.28 21.33 -6.66
C GLY A 30 -9.72 20.89 -6.89
N GLU A 31 -10.29 21.34 -8.01
CA GLU A 31 -11.65 20.99 -8.43
C GLU A 31 -11.83 19.49 -8.69
N ASN A 32 -13.07 19.04 -8.69
CA ASN A 32 -13.39 17.66 -9.06
C ASN A 32 -12.97 17.38 -10.51
N ARG A 33 -12.57 16.12 -10.79
CA ARG A 33 -12.08 15.67 -12.10
C ARG A 33 -10.72 16.23 -12.57
N ARG A 34 -10.03 17.05 -11.78
CA ARG A 34 -8.69 17.59 -12.11
C ARG A 34 -7.53 16.61 -11.89
N GLY A 35 -7.79 15.34 -11.62
CA GLY A 35 -6.75 14.31 -11.56
C GLY A 35 -6.18 14.03 -10.18
N LYS A 36 -6.71 14.58 -9.06
CA LYS A 36 -6.23 14.28 -7.69
C LYS A 36 -6.14 12.79 -7.40
N SER A 37 -7.20 12.05 -7.69
CA SER A 37 -7.21 10.58 -7.50
C SER A 37 -6.30 9.86 -8.47
N SER A 38 -6.05 10.41 -9.65
CA SER A 38 -5.09 9.87 -10.63
C SER A 38 -3.66 10.02 -10.13
N LEU A 39 -3.31 11.16 -9.53
CA LEU A 39 -2.02 11.37 -8.88
C LEU A 39 -1.81 10.40 -7.72
N LEU A 40 -2.80 10.26 -6.82
CA LEU A 40 -2.73 9.32 -5.70
C LEU A 40 -2.58 7.87 -6.19
N GLN A 41 -3.21 7.49 -7.29
CA GLN A 41 -3.03 6.18 -7.91
C GLN A 41 -1.62 6.01 -8.46
N GLY A 42 -1.03 7.02 -9.08
CA GLY A 42 0.36 6.99 -9.54
C GLY A 42 1.34 6.79 -8.36
N ILE A 43 1.16 7.55 -7.28
CA ILE A 43 1.96 7.42 -6.04
C ILE A 43 1.79 6.01 -5.44
N ARG A 44 0.57 5.48 -5.41
CA ARG A 44 0.28 4.12 -4.95
C ARG A 44 1.05 3.06 -5.76
N LEU A 45 1.07 3.18 -7.08
CA LEU A 45 1.82 2.26 -7.96
C LEU A 45 3.33 2.40 -7.76
N ALA A 46 3.82 3.64 -7.59
CA ALA A 46 5.22 3.91 -7.33
C ALA A 46 5.67 3.30 -5.98
N ALA A 47 4.92 3.53 -4.90
CA ALA A 47 5.19 2.92 -3.60
C ALA A 47 5.07 1.38 -3.65
N GLY A 48 4.09 0.86 -4.39
CA GLY A 48 3.86 -0.58 -4.58
C GLY A 48 4.98 -1.31 -5.32
N THR A 49 5.90 -0.60 -5.95
CA THR A 49 7.08 -1.19 -6.57
C THR A 49 8.00 -1.84 -5.53
N PHE A 50 8.13 -1.25 -4.34
CA PHE A 50 8.86 -1.83 -3.22
C PHE A 50 8.33 -3.24 -2.87
N LEU A 51 7.03 -3.44 -2.94
CA LEU A 51 6.41 -4.73 -2.58
C LEU A 51 6.83 -5.87 -3.51
N LEU A 52 7.34 -5.59 -4.71
CA LEU A 52 7.79 -6.62 -5.65
C LEU A 52 9.03 -7.38 -5.14
N GLY A 53 9.82 -6.78 -4.26
CA GLY A 53 10.98 -7.41 -3.62
C GLY A 53 10.65 -8.19 -2.34
N LEU A 54 9.37 -8.29 -1.95
CA LEU A 54 8.95 -9.04 -0.77
C LEU A 54 8.46 -10.44 -1.14
N ASP A 55 8.49 -11.38 -0.19
CA ASP A 55 7.90 -12.70 -0.36
C ASP A 55 6.38 -12.62 -0.51
N GLU A 56 5.84 -13.25 -1.55
CA GLU A 56 4.39 -13.28 -1.85
C GLU A 56 3.69 -11.90 -1.87
N PRO A 57 4.24 -10.90 -2.56
CA PRO A 57 3.70 -9.56 -2.51
C PRO A 57 2.38 -9.43 -3.27
N PRO A 58 1.52 -8.48 -2.86
CA PRO A 58 0.46 -8.02 -3.75
C PRO A 58 1.09 -7.31 -4.94
N ARG A 59 1.01 -7.92 -6.13
CA ARG A 59 1.58 -7.35 -7.34
C ARG A 59 0.68 -6.26 -7.89
N LEU A 60 1.08 -5.01 -7.72
CA LEU A 60 0.42 -3.86 -8.31
C LEU A 60 1.00 -3.62 -9.72
N HIS A 61 0.12 -3.60 -10.71
CA HIS A 61 0.47 -3.34 -12.10
C HIS A 61 -0.29 -2.12 -12.60
N ILE A 62 0.25 -1.44 -13.62
CA ILE A 62 -0.50 -0.44 -14.39
C ILE A 62 -1.61 -1.21 -15.11
N GLN A 63 -2.86 -0.80 -14.83
CA GLN A 63 -4.05 -1.44 -15.40
C GLN A 63 -4.47 -0.72 -16.69
N LYS A 64 -5.34 -1.34 -17.48
CA LYS A 64 -5.90 -0.73 -18.69
C LYS A 64 -6.66 0.57 -18.41
N GLU A 65 -7.24 0.68 -17.22
CA GLU A 65 -7.94 1.88 -16.73
C GLU A 65 -6.98 3.02 -16.36
N ASP A 66 -5.70 2.72 -16.18
CA ASP A 66 -4.67 3.71 -15.89
C ASP A 66 -4.08 4.31 -17.18
N VAL A 67 -4.31 3.67 -18.33
CA VAL A 67 -3.85 4.18 -19.64
C VAL A 67 -4.70 5.36 -20.07
N ARG A 68 -4.04 6.46 -20.42
CA ARG A 68 -4.71 7.64 -20.97
C ARG A 68 -5.37 7.31 -22.29
N ARG A 69 -6.60 7.80 -22.48
CA ARG A 69 -7.35 7.69 -23.73
C ARG A 69 -7.68 9.06 -24.24
N ILE A 70 -7.50 9.26 -25.53
CA ILE A 70 -7.90 10.49 -26.23
C ILE A 70 -9.12 10.24 -27.10
N ASP A 71 -9.98 11.21 -27.16
CA ASP A 71 -11.12 11.19 -28.07
C ASP A 71 -10.66 11.53 -29.49
N VAL A 72 -10.92 10.62 -30.42
CA VAL A 72 -10.67 10.80 -31.84
C VAL A 72 -12.00 10.68 -32.59
N GLY A 73 -12.87 11.65 -32.36
CA GLY A 73 -14.18 11.76 -32.97
C GLY A 73 -15.21 10.78 -32.41
N GLN A 74 -15.26 9.52 -32.85
CA GLN A 74 -16.30 8.58 -32.43
C GLN A 74 -15.77 7.45 -31.50
N ARG A 75 -14.48 7.50 -31.11
CA ARG A 75 -13.88 6.48 -30.26
C ARG A 75 -12.77 7.02 -29.36
N PHE A 76 -12.60 6.39 -28.21
CA PHE A 76 -11.49 6.64 -27.31
C PHE A 76 -10.31 5.73 -27.65
N VAL A 77 -9.17 6.33 -28.03
CA VAL A 77 -7.95 5.61 -28.41
C VAL A 77 -6.98 5.61 -27.23
N PRO A 78 -6.58 4.41 -26.74
CA PRO A 78 -5.58 4.31 -25.68
C PRO A 78 -4.21 4.76 -26.20
N GLN A 79 -3.50 5.52 -25.36
CA GLN A 79 -2.15 5.98 -25.67
C GLN A 79 -1.14 4.90 -25.34
N ARG A 80 -0.02 4.84 -26.09
CA ARG A 80 1.09 3.94 -25.81
C ARG A 80 2.03 4.51 -24.75
N ASP A 81 2.92 3.66 -24.27
CA ASP A 81 3.98 4.04 -23.34
C ASP A 81 3.47 4.74 -22.07
N CYS A 82 2.41 4.15 -21.47
CA CYS A 82 1.93 4.59 -20.18
C CYS A 82 2.97 4.24 -19.09
N PHE A 83 3.52 5.24 -18.41
CA PHE A 83 4.49 5.00 -17.35
C PHE A 83 4.32 5.96 -16.17
N PHE A 84 4.86 5.55 -15.05
CA PHE A 84 5.29 6.45 -13.99
C PHE A 84 6.80 6.33 -13.79
N HIS A 85 7.42 7.46 -13.48
CA HIS A 85 8.82 7.59 -13.13
C HIS A 85 8.88 8.32 -11.79
N ALA A 86 9.55 7.75 -10.81
CA ALA A 86 9.56 8.26 -9.45
C ALA A 86 10.99 8.40 -8.92
N TRP A 87 11.19 9.43 -8.12
CA TRP A 87 12.42 9.71 -7.40
C TRP A 87 12.10 9.80 -5.92
N GLY A 88 12.96 9.24 -5.10
CA GLY A 88 12.73 9.22 -3.67
C GLY A 88 13.93 8.73 -2.88
N GLU A 89 13.67 8.38 -1.63
CA GLU A 89 14.70 7.89 -0.72
C GLU A 89 14.17 6.77 0.18
N LEU A 90 15.02 5.81 0.45
CA LEU A 90 14.79 4.74 1.41
C LEU A 90 16.11 4.46 2.15
N ASN A 91 16.08 4.46 3.49
CA ASN A 91 17.25 4.23 4.34
C ASN A 91 18.45 5.12 3.95
N ASN A 92 18.22 6.41 3.73
CA ASN A 92 19.20 7.42 3.30
C ASN A 92 19.83 7.17 1.92
N GLN A 93 19.28 6.26 1.13
CA GLN A 93 19.69 6.05 -0.26
C GLN A 93 18.71 6.75 -1.19
N HIS A 94 19.24 7.57 -2.10
CA HIS A 94 18.47 8.17 -3.18
C HIS A 94 18.24 7.13 -4.26
N LEU A 95 16.99 7.00 -4.69
CA LEU A 95 16.54 6.00 -5.64
C LEU A 95 15.71 6.65 -6.73
N GLU A 96 15.86 6.10 -7.92
CA GLU A 96 15.07 6.42 -9.09
C GLU A 96 14.53 5.11 -9.66
N TRP A 97 13.23 5.08 -9.97
CA TRP A 97 12.61 3.88 -10.52
C TRP A 97 11.45 4.23 -11.45
N LYS A 98 11.32 3.43 -12.50
CA LYS A 98 10.28 3.62 -13.51
C LYS A 98 9.62 2.30 -13.85
N ARG A 99 8.34 2.33 -14.10
CA ARG A 99 7.59 1.19 -14.62
C ARG A 99 6.74 1.62 -15.80
N THR A 100 6.79 0.84 -16.86
CA THR A 100 6.16 1.16 -18.14
C THR A 100 5.19 0.07 -18.57
N LEU A 101 4.04 0.47 -19.08
CA LEU A 101 3.11 -0.36 -19.84
C LEU A 101 3.15 0.13 -21.29
N ALA A 102 3.88 -0.59 -22.15
CA ALA A 102 4.11 -0.17 -23.53
C ALA A 102 2.81 -0.09 -24.35
N ARG A 103 1.84 -0.98 -24.07
CA ARG A 103 0.53 -0.98 -24.72
C ARG A 103 -0.56 -1.52 -23.80
N GLU A 104 -1.79 -1.10 -24.00
CA GLU A 104 -2.96 -1.65 -23.30
C GLU A 104 -3.02 -3.19 -23.47
N GLY A 105 -3.28 -3.91 -22.38
CA GLY A 105 -3.29 -5.38 -22.35
C GLY A 105 -1.92 -6.04 -22.34
N GLY A 106 -0.83 -5.27 -22.38
CA GLY A 106 0.53 -5.75 -22.20
C GLY A 106 0.88 -6.04 -20.74
N ARG A 107 2.13 -6.40 -20.50
CA ARG A 107 2.69 -6.52 -19.15
C ARG A 107 3.41 -5.24 -18.76
N THR A 108 3.28 -4.84 -17.50
CA THR A 108 4.07 -3.74 -16.95
C THR A 108 5.53 -4.18 -16.84
N ASP A 109 6.44 -3.47 -17.49
CA ASP A 109 7.89 -3.66 -17.37
C ASP A 109 8.35 -3.03 -16.05
N TYR A 110 9.35 -3.65 -15.43
CA TYR A 110 9.95 -3.22 -14.17
C TYR A 110 11.49 -3.21 -14.20
N LYS A 111 12.10 -3.31 -15.39
CA LYS A 111 13.55 -3.32 -15.53
C LYS A 111 14.22 -2.08 -14.93
N GLU A 112 13.63 -0.91 -15.17
CA GLU A 112 14.12 0.36 -14.62
C GLU A 112 13.72 0.56 -13.14
N ALA A 113 13.11 -0.44 -12.50
CA ALA A 113 12.74 -0.42 -11.08
C ALA A 113 13.58 -1.41 -10.24
N TYR A 114 14.53 -2.13 -10.86
CA TYR A 114 15.38 -3.11 -10.17
C TYR A 114 16.10 -2.55 -8.94
N PRO A 115 16.66 -1.32 -8.94
CA PRO A 115 17.36 -0.81 -7.76
C PRO A 115 16.48 -0.78 -6.51
N LEU A 116 15.22 -0.39 -6.64
CA LEU A 116 14.29 -0.39 -5.52
C LEU A 116 13.85 -1.81 -5.13
N ILE A 117 13.65 -2.69 -6.11
CA ILE A 117 13.25 -4.09 -5.90
C ILE A 117 14.36 -4.84 -5.17
N GLU A 118 15.60 -4.72 -5.61
CA GLU A 118 16.78 -5.36 -4.99
C GLU A 118 16.96 -4.89 -3.54
N LEU A 119 16.80 -3.59 -3.28
CA LEU A 119 16.87 -3.07 -1.92
C LEU A 119 15.77 -3.66 -1.04
N ALA A 120 14.55 -3.81 -1.57
CA ALA A 120 13.44 -4.44 -0.86
C ALA A 120 13.70 -5.93 -0.59
N GLU A 121 14.26 -6.68 -1.55
CA GLU A 121 14.66 -8.08 -1.38
C GLU A 121 15.74 -8.23 -0.30
N ASN A 122 16.73 -7.34 -0.28
CA ASN A 122 17.78 -7.34 0.75
C ASN A 122 17.19 -7.10 2.14
N LEU A 123 16.27 -6.14 2.29
CA LEU A 123 15.57 -5.89 3.57
C LEU A 123 14.70 -7.08 3.97
N ASN A 124 13.97 -7.67 3.03
CA ASN A 124 13.15 -8.85 3.25
C ASN A 124 13.99 -10.05 3.75
N ASN A 125 15.15 -10.29 3.14
CA ASN A 125 16.06 -11.36 3.53
C ASN A 125 16.62 -11.12 4.94
N ARG A 126 17.00 -9.89 5.30
CA ARG A 126 17.48 -9.55 6.66
C ARG A 126 16.41 -9.81 7.72
N VAL A 127 15.15 -9.48 7.45
CA VAL A 127 14.02 -9.76 8.33
C VAL A 127 13.79 -11.28 8.50
N ASN A 128 13.85 -12.04 7.39
CA ASN A 128 13.61 -13.47 7.41
C ASN A 128 14.73 -14.26 8.12
N GLN A 129 15.97 -13.85 7.94
CA GLN A 129 17.14 -14.48 8.54
C GLN A 129 17.36 -14.08 10.00
N ARG A 130 16.56 -13.16 10.52
CA ARG A 130 16.72 -12.62 11.90
C ARG A 130 18.15 -12.14 12.20
N LEU A 131 18.85 -11.65 11.16
CA LEU A 131 20.26 -11.24 11.28
C LEU A 131 20.44 -10.02 12.18
N GLU A 132 19.38 -9.23 12.38
CA GLU A 132 19.39 -8.03 13.22
C GLU A 132 18.11 -7.95 14.06
N ASN A 133 18.25 -7.41 15.26
CA ASN A 133 17.14 -7.23 16.20
C ASN A 133 16.09 -6.23 15.70
N SER A 134 16.49 -5.30 14.80
CA SER A 134 15.58 -4.34 14.17
C SER A 134 16.01 -4.07 12.73
N VAL A 135 15.10 -4.27 11.79
CA VAL A 135 15.24 -3.85 10.40
C VAL A 135 14.14 -2.83 10.13
N ASP A 136 14.54 -1.60 9.76
CA ASP A 136 13.58 -0.54 9.45
C ASP A 136 12.93 -0.81 8.10
N MET A 137 11.68 -1.24 8.14
CA MET A 137 10.85 -1.49 6.98
C MET A 137 9.86 -0.33 6.77
N PRO A 138 9.66 0.15 5.53
CA PRO A 138 8.71 1.22 5.28
C PRO A 138 7.27 0.77 5.53
N VAL A 139 6.46 1.63 6.14
CA VAL A 139 5.03 1.38 6.34
C VAL A 139 4.25 2.06 5.22
N PHE A 140 3.33 1.31 4.60
CA PHE A 140 2.43 1.82 3.58
C PHE A 140 0.98 1.68 4.01
N CYS A 141 0.23 2.76 3.85
CA CYS A 141 -1.22 2.77 4.04
C CYS A 141 -1.88 3.57 2.91
N PHE A 142 -2.75 2.95 2.15
CA PHE A 142 -3.53 3.60 1.11
C PHE A 142 -5.02 3.60 1.46
N PHE A 143 -5.59 4.79 1.56
CA PHE A 143 -7.00 4.96 1.89
C PHE A 143 -7.73 5.59 0.69
N SER A 144 -8.49 4.79 -0.04
CA SER A 144 -9.33 5.28 -1.13
C SER A 144 -10.73 5.65 -0.65
N THR A 145 -11.46 6.40 -1.48
CA THR A 145 -12.89 6.66 -1.24
C THR A 145 -13.74 5.39 -1.30
N ALA A 146 -13.29 4.35 -2.03
CA ALA A 146 -14.01 3.08 -2.14
C ALA A 146 -14.12 2.34 -0.79
N ARG A 147 -13.26 2.62 0.19
CA ARG A 147 -13.35 2.01 1.54
C ARG A 147 -14.64 2.33 2.28
N LEU A 148 -15.30 3.44 1.95
CA LEU A 148 -16.54 3.86 2.60
C LEU A 148 -17.74 3.04 2.13
N TRP A 149 -17.63 2.35 0.98
CA TRP A 149 -18.73 1.65 0.32
C TRP A 149 -18.54 0.13 0.28
N SER A 150 -17.38 -0.40 0.71
CA SER A 150 -17.14 -1.83 0.65
C SER A 150 -17.49 -2.50 1.98
N GLU A 151 -18.69 -3.04 2.07
CA GLU A 151 -19.04 -4.03 3.08
C GLU A 151 -18.58 -5.41 2.59
N SER A 152 -17.35 -5.80 2.87
CA SER A 152 -16.91 -7.16 2.58
C SER A 152 -17.26 -8.07 3.76
N LYS A 153 -18.21 -8.98 3.54
CA LYS A 153 -18.53 -10.10 4.46
C LYS A 153 -17.42 -11.16 4.39
N GLN A 154 -16.18 -10.82 4.74
CA GLN A 154 -15.12 -11.82 4.81
C GLN A 154 -15.15 -12.52 6.18
N ARG A 155 -15.27 -13.85 6.16
CA ARG A 155 -15.12 -14.68 7.36
C ARG A 155 -13.66 -14.64 7.82
N ILE A 156 -13.47 -14.48 9.14
CA ILE A 156 -12.16 -14.48 9.77
C ILE A 156 -11.64 -15.92 9.77
N ASP A 157 -10.58 -16.19 9.03
CA ASP A 157 -9.86 -17.46 9.12
C ASP A 157 -8.70 -17.31 10.11
N LEU A 158 -8.96 -17.65 11.37
CA LEU A 158 -7.99 -17.59 12.48
C LEU A 158 -6.87 -18.63 12.36
N LYS A 159 -6.94 -19.58 11.40
CA LYS A 159 -6.00 -20.71 11.29
C LYS A 159 -4.86 -20.45 10.29
N LYS A 160 -4.94 -19.42 9.44
CA LYS A 160 -3.86 -19.12 8.51
C LYS A 160 -2.66 -18.53 9.25
N LYS A 161 -1.59 -19.32 9.36
CA LYS A 161 -0.26 -18.81 9.70
C LYS A 161 0.30 -18.08 8.47
N GLY A 162 0.18 -16.75 8.42
CA GLY A 162 0.91 -15.91 7.48
C GLY A 162 2.32 -15.63 7.98
N SER A 163 3.25 -15.29 7.07
CA SER A 163 4.51 -14.66 7.48
C SER A 163 4.21 -13.27 8.03
N LYS A 164 5.02 -12.76 8.98
CA LYS A 164 4.86 -11.40 9.55
C LYS A 164 4.82 -10.32 8.43
N ILE A 165 5.61 -10.49 7.38
CA ILE A 165 5.68 -9.61 6.21
C ILE A 165 4.37 -9.65 5.42
N LYS A 166 3.83 -10.84 5.16
CA LYS A 166 2.56 -11.01 4.43
C LYS A 166 1.38 -10.37 5.17
N ASP A 167 1.34 -10.51 6.49
CA ASP A 167 0.29 -9.92 7.32
C ASP A 167 0.37 -8.38 7.31
N GLY A 168 1.58 -7.80 7.30
CA GLY A 168 1.79 -6.36 7.28
C GLY A 168 1.58 -5.71 5.91
N TYR A 169 2.00 -6.37 4.84
CA TYR A 169 1.98 -5.77 3.49
C TYR A 169 0.87 -6.29 2.58
N GLY A 170 0.21 -7.38 2.94
CA GLY A 170 -0.71 -8.09 2.05
C GLY A 170 -1.84 -7.25 1.44
N LYS A 171 -2.32 -6.24 2.16
CA LYS A 171 -3.39 -5.35 1.70
C LYS A 171 -3.11 -3.86 1.93
N CYS A 172 -1.90 -3.48 2.26
CA CYS A 172 -1.55 -2.11 2.65
C CYS A 172 -1.85 -1.08 1.56
N LEU A 173 -1.75 -1.47 0.30
CA LEU A 173 -2.02 -0.64 -0.88
C LEU A 173 -3.27 -1.07 -1.67
N ASP A 174 -4.14 -1.90 -1.12
CA ASP A 174 -5.38 -2.29 -1.80
C ASP A 174 -6.40 -1.14 -1.78
N ILE A 175 -7.02 -0.88 -2.94
CA ILE A 175 -8.09 0.13 -3.08
C ILE A 175 -9.30 -0.21 -2.22
N LYS A 176 -9.56 -1.51 -2.04
CA LYS A 176 -10.66 -2.05 -1.24
C LYS A 176 -10.23 -2.44 0.18
N SER A 177 -9.00 -2.07 0.60
CA SER A 177 -8.55 -2.29 1.97
C SER A 177 -9.50 -1.61 2.93
N ASP A 178 -10.30 -2.41 3.60
CA ASP A 178 -11.35 -1.95 4.47
C ASP A 178 -10.92 -2.01 5.96
N ARG A 179 -11.67 -1.29 6.76
CA ARG A 179 -11.56 -1.27 8.22
C ARG A 179 -11.63 -2.67 8.85
N ILE A 180 -12.27 -3.61 8.14
CA ILE A 180 -12.49 -4.98 8.60
C ILE A 180 -11.17 -5.74 8.71
N THR A 181 -10.23 -5.55 7.77
CA THR A 181 -8.92 -6.22 7.80
C THR A 181 -8.10 -5.79 9.02
N SER A 182 -8.08 -4.50 9.34
CA SER A 182 -7.39 -3.98 10.54
C SER A 182 -8.03 -4.49 11.82
N LEU A 183 -9.37 -4.48 11.90
CA LEU A 183 -10.10 -5.03 13.05
C LEU A 183 -9.90 -6.54 13.20
N GLN A 184 -9.82 -7.29 12.11
CA GLN A 184 -9.54 -8.72 12.13
C GLN A 184 -8.14 -9.01 12.68
N TRP A 185 -7.14 -8.22 12.26
CA TRP A 185 -5.79 -8.34 12.77
C TRP A 185 -5.72 -8.04 14.27
N ILE A 186 -6.36 -6.96 14.72
CA ILE A 186 -6.47 -6.60 16.14
C ILE A 186 -7.13 -7.73 16.94
N LYS A 187 -8.27 -8.23 16.47
CA LYS A 187 -8.97 -9.34 17.13
C LYS A 187 -8.11 -10.61 17.19
N ALA A 188 -7.47 -10.98 16.09
CA ALA A 188 -6.62 -12.16 16.04
C ALA A 188 -5.44 -12.08 17.04
N ASN A 189 -4.80 -10.91 17.16
CA ASN A 189 -3.73 -10.70 18.13
C ASN A 189 -4.24 -10.66 19.57
N TYR A 190 -5.38 -10.05 19.83
CA TYR A 190 -6.04 -10.07 21.13
C TYR A 190 -6.36 -11.50 21.59
N TYR A 191 -6.93 -12.34 20.70
CA TYR A 191 -7.16 -13.75 21.00
C TYR A 191 -5.88 -14.55 21.26
N LYS A 192 -4.78 -14.25 20.55
CA LYS A 192 -3.46 -14.88 20.81
C LYS A 192 -2.95 -14.51 22.20
N GLN A 193 -3.10 -13.24 22.58
CA GLN A 193 -2.70 -12.74 23.91
C GLN A 193 -3.51 -13.40 25.03
N LEU A 194 -4.83 -13.51 24.88
CA LEU A 194 -5.68 -14.20 25.86
C LEU A 194 -5.34 -15.69 26.02
N LYS A 195 -4.79 -16.33 24.98
CA LYS A 195 -4.35 -17.74 25.04
C LYS A 195 -2.91 -17.91 25.52
N GLY A 196 -2.28 -16.87 26.07
CA GLY A 196 -0.91 -16.94 26.60
C GLY A 196 0.17 -17.23 25.55
N LYS A 197 -0.10 -17.01 24.27
CA LYS A 197 0.90 -17.08 23.21
C LYS A 197 1.51 -15.71 23.02
N ASP A 198 2.78 -15.56 23.40
CA ASP A 198 3.54 -14.33 23.29
C ASP A 198 3.38 -13.71 21.90
N THR A 199 2.89 -12.48 21.89
CA THR A 199 2.85 -11.61 20.72
C THR A 199 3.99 -10.61 20.86
N GLU A 200 5.21 -11.02 20.53
CA GLU A 200 6.33 -10.08 20.39
C GLU A 200 5.92 -8.97 19.41
N GLY A 201 5.93 -7.74 19.86
CA GLY A 201 5.72 -6.54 19.04
C GLY A 201 4.44 -5.74 19.29
N PHE A 202 3.51 -6.22 20.15
CA PHE A 202 2.29 -5.46 20.46
C PHE A 202 2.39 -4.57 21.72
N ILE A 203 3.43 -4.73 22.54
CA ILE A 203 3.42 -4.25 23.95
C ILE A 203 4.25 -2.99 24.19
N THR A 204 5.11 -2.53 23.30
CA THR A 204 5.96 -1.36 23.58
C THR A 204 5.25 0.00 23.54
N GLY A 205 3.97 0.05 23.18
CA GLY A 205 3.19 1.29 23.11
C GLY A 205 1.96 1.39 24.03
N SER A 206 1.60 0.37 24.82
CA SER A 206 0.24 0.28 25.34
C SER A 206 0.05 0.06 26.85
N SER A 207 1.07 0.20 27.69
CA SER A 207 0.85 0.07 29.14
C SER A 207 -0.04 1.17 29.76
N GLN A 208 -0.34 2.25 29.00
CA GLN A 208 -1.29 3.29 29.43
C GLN A 208 -2.61 3.34 28.66
N SER A 209 -2.73 2.68 27.49
CA SER A 209 -3.95 2.74 26.66
C SER A 209 -4.86 1.51 26.77
N ASN A 210 -4.42 0.42 27.42
CA ASN A 210 -5.23 -0.80 27.55
C ASN A 210 -6.52 -0.62 28.37
N ASN A 211 -6.52 0.27 29.35
CA ASN A 211 -7.73 0.56 30.13
C ASN A 211 -8.80 1.34 29.32
N ASN A 212 -8.37 2.14 28.34
CA ASN A 212 -9.30 2.93 27.53
C ASN A 212 -9.95 2.10 26.41
N LEU A 213 -9.23 1.11 25.83
CA LEU A 213 -9.77 0.25 24.78
C LEU A 213 -10.84 -0.72 25.32
N CYS A 214 -10.62 -1.27 26.52
CA CYS A 214 -11.61 -2.14 27.17
C CYS A 214 -12.90 -1.36 27.49
N THR A 215 -12.80 -0.13 27.99
CA THR A 215 -13.95 0.72 28.29
C THR A 215 -14.70 1.18 27.05
N GLU A 216 -14.03 1.38 25.92
CA GLU A 216 -14.69 1.73 24.66
C GLU A 216 -15.39 0.52 24.01
N LEU A 217 -14.83 -0.68 24.11
CA LEU A 217 -15.47 -1.91 23.61
C LEU A 217 -16.74 -2.25 24.43
N GLU A 218 -16.75 -1.98 25.72
CA GLU A 218 -17.93 -2.13 26.57
C GLU A 218 -19.00 -1.07 26.24
N ARG A 219 -18.64 0.19 25.97
CA ARG A 219 -19.55 1.26 25.56
C ARG A 219 -20.19 1.03 24.21
N THR A 220 -19.50 0.35 23.28
CA THR A 220 -20.03 0.07 21.93
C THR A 220 -20.89 -1.20 21.86
N GLY A 221 -21.17 -1.86 22.99
CA GLY A 221 -22.06 -3.02 23.06
C GLY A 221 -21.52 -4.29 22.41
N MET A 222 -20.24 -4.32 21.99
CA MET A 222 -19.62 -5.50 21.37
C MET A 222 -19.23 -6.60 22.39
N GLY A 223 -19.24 -6.28 23.69
CA GLY A 223 -18.89 -7.24 24.75
C GLY A 223 -20.00 -8.22 25.16
N ARG A 224 -21.25 -7.99 24.78
CA ARG A 224 -22.40 -8.77 25.32
C ARG A 224 -22.90 -9.93 24.47
N ARG A 225 -22.18 -10.35 23.43
CA ARG A 225 -22.60 -11.51 22.58
C ARG A 225 -21.53 -12.59 22.47
N LEU A 226 -20.88 -12.92 23.54
CA LEU A 226 -20.04 -14.12 23.63
C LEU A 226 -20.34 -14.81 24.98
N GLY A 227 -21.55 -15.31 25.11
CA GLY A 227 -21.94 -16.34 26.05
C GLY A 227 -22.17 -17.62 25.30
#